data_5dc0cbd0d1d91a723bae7aa2e360c714
#
_entry.id   5dc0cbd0d1d91a723bae7aa2e360c714
#
_cell.length_a   1.000
_cell.length_b   1.000
_cell.length_c   1.000
_cell.angle_alpha   90.00
_cell.angle_beta   90.00
_cell.angle_gamma   90.00
#
_symmetry.space_group_name_H-M   'P 1'
#
loop_
_entity.id
_entity.type
_entity.pdbx_description
1 polymer ?
#
loop_
_entity_poly.entity_id
_entity_poly.type
_entity_poly.pdbx_seq_one_letter_code
_entity_poly.pdbx_strand_id
1 'polypeptide(L)'
;NNADPEVQGLDAKSSIKETFTITVTDKHGETTTVDVKVNVKGTDDTPELTLGKVLSVREGDADAVGDTAVGFDKDIADQGHLTYSFGKDAGNPLTEITNEYGTFTIDPKTGAYTFTLDNTSETVLKMAAGRLYETSINVTVTDTSGLSDTKELVVNIEGTNTAPVITSGEHGVIIANPAPLVEDGGVSKVTGQVTAREYDEGDHVVAFKFVNDKGELVDSLTGKYGTISIDKDGNYTYTFNKGQAQHLGAGEMAAEHFN
;
A
#
# COMPACT_ATOMS: atom_id res chain seq x y z
N ASN A 1 4.35 -4.73 -49.53
CA ASN A 1 5.47 -4.72 -48.61
C ASN A 1 4.93 -4.90 -47.18
N ASN A 2 5.25 -6.01 -46.53
CA ASN A 2 4.75 -6.32 -45.16
C ASN A 2 5.28 -5.34 -44.08
N ALA A 3 6.27 -4.52 -44.39
CA ALA A 3 6.79 -3.48 -43.49
C ALA A 3 6.15 -2.09 -43.73
N ASP A 4 5.18 -2.03 -44.60
CA ASP A 4 4.46 -0.77 -44.92
C ASP A 4 3.51 -0.45 -43.74
N PRO A 5 3.56 0.76 -43.15
CA PRO A 5 2.68 1.12 -42.03
C PRO A 5 1.18 1.00 -42.35
N GLU A 6 0.77 1.22 -43.59
CA GLU A 6 -0.63 1.09 -44.01
C GLU A 6 -1.06 -0.38 -43.99
N VAL A 7 -0.14 -1.31 -44.37
CA VAL A 7 -0.40 -2.76 -44.29
C VAL A 7 -0.35 -3.25 -42.86
N GLN A 8 0.57 -2.75 -42.05
CA GLN A 8 0.70 -3.11 -40.62
C GLN A 8 -0.47 -2.57 -39.77
N GLY A 9 -1.13 -1.50 -40.20
CA GLY A 9 -2.30 -0.95 -39.49
C GLY A 9 -3.63 -1.65 -39.82
N LEU A 10 -3.61 -2.76 -40.54
CA LEU A 10 -4.81 -3.52 -40.90
C LEU A 10 -5.10 -4.62 -39.89
N ASP A 11 -6.20 -4.51 -39.20
CA ASP A 11 -6.76 -5.59 -38.36
C ASP A 11 -7.33 -6.76 -39.18
N ALA A 12 -7.74 -7.84 -38.52
CA ALA A 12 -8.29 -9.02 -39.16
C ALA A 12 -9.59 -8.77 -39.98
N LYS A 13 -10.26 -7.64 -39.77
CA LYS A 13 -11.50 -7.25 -40.48
C LYS A 13 -11.24 -6.32 -41.65
N SER A 14 -10.06 -5.76 -41.74
CA SER A 14 -9.67 -4.74 -42.73
C SER A 14 -8.97 -5.34 -43.94
N SER A 15 -9.06 -4.65 -45.08
CA SER A 15 -8.34 -5.00 -46.28
C SER A 15 -8.07 -3.78 -47.19
N ILE A 16 -6.95 -3.81 -47.87
CA ILE A 16 -6.58 -2.85 -48.91
C ILE A 16 -6.76 -3.52 -50.27
N LYS A 17 -7.31 -2.78 -51.21
CA LYS A 17 -7.45 -3.20 -52.63
C LYS A 17 -6.53 -2.35 -53.51
N GLU A 18 -5.62 -3.04 -54.19
CA GLU A 18 -4.79 -2.43 -55.22
C GLU A 18 -5.26 -2.82 -56.61
N THR A 19 -5.17 -1.92 -57.53
CA THR A 19 -5.50 -2.21 -58.94
C THR A 19 -4.31 -1.84 -59.81
N PHE A 20 -3.85 -2.81 -60.59
CA PHE A 20 -2.74 -2.66 -61.53
C PHE A 20 -3.30 -2.80 -62.95
N THR A 21 -3.12 -1.80 -63.79
CA THR A 21 -3.52 -1.85 -65.19
C THR A 21 -2.36 -2.40 -66.04
N ILE A 22 -2.59 -3.54 -66.64
CA ILE A 22 -1.65 -4.14 -67.60
C ILE A 22 -2.04 -3.67 -68.97
N THR A 23 -1.09 -3.08 -69.69
CA THR A 23 -1.24 -2.67 -71.10
C THR A 23 -0.52 -3.65 -72.00
N VAL A 24 -1.21 -4.13 -73.01
CA VAL A 24 -0.62 -4.98 -74.04
C VAL A 24 -0.60 -4.16 -75.32
N THR A 25 0.56 -4.10 -75.94
CA THR A 25 0.77 -3.34 -77.17
C THR A 25 1.16 -4.30 -78.34
N ASP A 26 0.55 -4.18 -79.50
CA ASP A 26 0.91 -4.97 -80.66
C ASP A 26 2.11 -4.31 -81.42
N LYS A 27 2.58 -4.96 -82.51
CA LYS A 27 3.70 -4.51 -83.32
C LYS A 27 3.40 -3.20 -84.12
N HIS A 28 2.15 -2.83 -84.20
CA HIS A 28 1.70 -1.64 -84.92
C HIS A 28 1.42 -0.46 -84.00
N GLY A 29 1.60 -0.66 -82.62
CA GLY A 29 1.39 0.33 -81.57
C GLY A 29 -0.04 0.40 -81.04
N GLU A 30 -0.94 -0.47 -81.44
CA GLU A 30 -2.28 -0.60 -80.92
C GLU A 30 -2.24 -1.23 -79.48
N THR A 31 -2.98 -0.63 -78.58
CA THR A 31 -2.96 -1.04 -77.18
C THR A 31 -4.32 -1.49 -76.67
N THR A 32 -4.31 -2.48 -75.75
CA THR A 32 -5.46 -2.85 -74.91
C THR A 32 -5.03 -2.97 -73.48
N THR A 33 -5.96 -2.78 -72.50
CA THR A 33 -5.67 -2.79 -71.10
C THR A 33 -6.56 -3.80 -70.36
N VAL A 34 -6.05 -4.36 -69.27
CA VAL A 34 -6.80 -5.16 -68.32
C VAL A 34 -6.37 -4.81 -66.88
N ASP A 35 -7.33 -4.70 -66.02
CA ASP A 35 -7.08 -4.44 -64.60
C ASP A 35 -6.92 -5.75 -63.80
N VAL A 36 -5.82 -5.85 -63.11
CA VAL A 36 -5.57 -6.88 -62.08
C VAL A 36 -5.83 -6.26 -60.72
N LYS A 37 -6.77 -6.82 -59.98
CA LYS A 37 -7.11 -6.40 -58.60
C LYS A 37 -6.48 -7.35 -57.61
N VAL A 38 -5.69 -6.78 -56.70
CA VAL A 38 -5.08 -7.51 -55.57
C VAL A 38 -5.78 -7.06 -54.29
N ASN A 39 -6.15 -7.99 -53.43
CA ASN A 39 -6.72 -7.73 -52.13
C ASN A 39 -5.75 -8.19 -51.04
N VAL A 40 -5.23 -7.24 -50.26
CA VAL A 40 -4.36 -7.51 -49.11
C VAL A 40 -5.27 -7.51 -47.87
N LYS A 41 -5.34 -8.62 -47.18
CA LYS A 41 -6.12 -8.79 -45.94
C LYS A 41 -5.20 -8.62 -44.75
N GLY A 42 -5.64 -7.89 -43.70
CA GLY A 42 -4.95 -7.72 -42.46
C GLY A 42 -5.03 -8.95 -41.55
N THR A 43 -4.23 -8.92 -40.53
CA THR A 43 -4.23 -9.81 -39.36
C THR A 43 -4.17 -8.96 -38.12
N ASP A 44 -4.69 -9.45 -37.03
CA ASP A 44 -4.69 -8.78 -35.75
C ASP A 44 -3.29 -8.84 -35.11
N ASP A 45 -2.76 -7.73 -34.72
CA ASP A 45 -1.49 -7.62 -33.98
C ASP A 45 -1.77 -7.60 -32.47
N THR A 46 -0.80 -8.01 -31.68
CA THR A 46 -0.90 -7.98 -30.21
C THR A 46 -0.43 -6.61 -29.69
N PRO A 47 -1.14 -5.97 -28.78
CA PRO A 47 -0.69 -4.73 -28.17
C PRO A 47 0.63 -4.92 -27.39
N GLU A 48 1.43 -3.87 -27.29
CA GLU A 48 2.65 -3.83 -26.48
C GLU A 48 2.43 -2.92 -25.27
N LEU A 49 2.66 -3.44 -24.07
CA LEU A 49 2.56 -2.71 -22.81
C LEU A 49 3.90 -2.12 -22.39
N THR A 50 3.89 -0.85 -21.99
CA THR A 50 5.03 -0.21 -21.31
C THR A 50 4.56 0.31 -19.96
N LEU A 51 5.27 -0.08 -18.90
CA LEU A 51 5.10 0.48 -17.55
C LEU A 51 6.14 1.59 -17.33
N GLY A 52 5.81 2.54 -16.46
CA GLY A 52 6.70 3.59 -16.05
C GLY A 52 7.83 3.10 -15.13
N LYS A 53 8.27 3.94 -14.22
CA LYS A 53 9.31 3.59 -13.23
C LYS A 53 8.76 2.65 -12.15
N VAL A 54 9.65 1.93 -11.48
CA VAL A 54 9.35 1.22 -10.22
C VAL A 54 8.81 2.24 -9.20
N LEU A 55 7.69 1.93 -8.59
CA LEU A 55 7.11 2.77 -7.54
C LEU A 55 7.88 2.58 -6.24
N SER A 56 7.91 3.62 -5.40
CA SER A 56 8.53 3.55 -4.07
C SER A 56 7.68 4.33 -3.08
N VAL A 57 7.44 3.73 -1.93
CA VAL A 57 6.73 4.32 -0.79
C VAL A 57 7.54 4.05 0.47
N ARG A 58 7.25 4.80 1.51
CA ARG A 58 7.81 4.62 2.84
C ARG A 58 6.70 4.30 3.82
N GLU A 59 6.95 3.40 4.75
CA GLU A 59 6.04 3.15 5.86
C GLU A 59 5.70 4.46 6.58
N GLY A 60 4.42 4.68 6.82
CA GLY A 60 3.88 5.94 7.34
C GLY A 60 3.43 6.94 6.29
N ASP A 61 3.79 6.77 4.99
CA ASP A 61 3.26 7.61 3.92
C ASP A 61 1.75 7.39 3.78
N ALA A 62 1.00 8.49 3.75
CA ALA A 62 -0.46 8.46 3.60
C ALA A 62 -0.90 8.61 2.13
N ASP A 63 -0.03 9.16 1.28
CA ASP A 63 -0.35 9.47 -0.10
C ASP A 63 -0.11 8.25 -1.00
N ALA A 64 -1.04 8.04 -1.94
CA ALA A 64 -0.87 7.05 -2.98
C ALA A 64 0.26 7.44 -3.94
N VAL A 65 1.06 6.45 -4.36
CA VAL A 65 2.04 6.61 -5.44
C VAL A 65 1.51 5.98 -6.71
N GLY A 66 1.86 6.52 -7.87
CA GLY A 66 1.35 5.99 -9.13
C GLY A 66 2.09 6.47 -10.36
N ASP A 67 1.68 5.91 -11.49
CA ASP A 67 2.15 6.26 -12.83
C ASP A 67 1.07 5.82 -13.86
N THR A 68 1.42 5.78 -15.13
CA THR A 68 0.51 5.39 -16.21
C THR A 68 1.10 4.25 -17.01
N ALA A 69 0.34 3.19 -17.18
CA ALA A 69 0.61 2.13 -18.12
C ALA A 69 0.27 2.63 -19.54
N VAL A 70 1.17 2.42 -20.50
CA VAL A 70 1.00 2.85 -21.88
C VAL A 70 0.98 1.62 -22.76
N GLY A 71 -0.16 1.37 -23.40
CA GLY A 71 -0.31 0.38 -24.46
C GLY A 71 -0.15 1.01 -25.85
N PHE A 72 0.45 0.28 -26.73
CA PHE A 72 0.53 0.62 -28.15
C PHE A 72 0.14 -0.58 -29.00
N ASP A 73 -0.71 -0.36 -29.99
CA ASP A 73 -1.07 -1.35 -30.99
C ASP A 73 -0.72 -0.85 -32.39
N LYS A 74 -0.31 -1.75 -33.28
CA LYS A 74 -0.08 -1.42 -34.68
C LYS A 74 -1.36 -1.26 -35.46
N ASP A 75 -2.42 -2.02 -35.06
CA ASP A 75 -3.72 -1.93 -35.70
C ASP A 75 -4.37 -0.57 -35.43
N ILE A 76 -4.68 0.15 -36.50
CA ILE A 76 -5.28 1.50 -36.41
C ILE A 76 -6.62 1.45 -35.68
N ALA A 77 -7.38 0.36 -35.85
CA ALA A 77 -8.69 0.17 -35.24
C ALA A 77 -8.62 0.04 -33.70
N ASP A 78 -7.47 -0.38 -33.15
CA ASP A 78 -7.27 -0.59 -31.71
C ASP A 78 -6.66 0.63 -31.01
N GLN A 79 -6.11 1.58 -31.78
CA GLN A 79 -5.58 2.82 -31.22
C GLN A 79 -6.68 3.63 -30.52
N GLY A 80 -6.48 3.88 -29.20
CA GLY A 80 -7.44 4.57 -28.35
C GLY A 80 -8.57 3.70 -27.82
N HIS A 81 -8.56 2.40 -28.11
CA HIS A 81 -9.55 1.41 -27.66
C HIS A 81 -8.95 0.32 -26.76
N LEU A 82 -7.67 0.43 -26.43
CA LEU A 82 -7.00 -0.48 -25.50
C LEU A 82 -7.60 -0.37 -24.09
N THR A 83 -7.69 -1.50 -23.41
CA THR A 83 -8.17 -1.58 -22.02
C THR A 83 -7.10 -2.11 -21.09
N TYR A 84 -7.08 -1.60 -19.86
CA TYR A 84 -6.08 -1.94 -18.86
C TYR A 84 -6.72 -2.62 -17.66
N SER A 85 -6.03 -3.61 -17.10
CA SER A 85 -6.49 -4.34 -15.91
C SER A 85 -5.33 -4.93 -15.13
N PHE A 86 -5.63 -5.42 -13.92
CA PHE A 86 -4.71 -6.27 -13.17
C PHE A 86 -4.98 -7.75 -13.45
N GLY A 87 -3.91 -8.55 -13.28
CA GLY A 87 -3.96 -9.99 -13.51
C GLY A 87 -3.59 -10.39 -14.93
N LYS A 88 -3.49 -11.70 -15.15
CA LYS A 88 -3.14 -12.29 -16.45
C LYS A 88 -4.36 -12.75 -17.25
N ASP A 89 -5.55 -12.67 -16.65
CA ASP A 89 -6.78 -13.12 -17.28
C ASP A 89 -7.56 -11.94 -17.85
N ALA A 90 -7.42 -11.74 -19.15
CA ALA A 90 -8.17 -10.72 -19.90
C ALA A 90 -9.71 -10.94 -19.86
N GLY A 91 -10.16 -12.17 -19.56
CA GLY A 91 -11.58 -12.51 -19.45
C GLY A 91 -12.24 -12.05 -18.13
N ASN A 92 -11.43 -11.69 -17.12
CA ASN A 92 -11.90 -11.19 -15.83
C ASN A 92 -11.05 -9.99 -15.36
N PRO A 93 -11.19 -8.82 -16.02
CA PRO A 93 -10.37 -7.67 -15.72
C PRO A 93 -10.65 -7.12 -14.33
N LEU A 94 -9.63 -7.06 -13.48
CA LEU A 94 -9.68 -6.45 -12.16
C LEU A 94 -9.09 -5.04 -12.23
N THR A 95 -9.78 -4.08 -11.64
CA THR A 95 -9.32 -2.68 -11.57
C THR A 95 -8.84 -2.29 -10.18
N GLU A 96 -9.03 -3.17 -9.21
CA GLU A 96 -8.57 -3.01 -7.85
C GLU A 96 -8.14 -4.37 -7.29
N ILE A 97 -7.01 -4.41 -6.60
CA ILE A 97 -6.53 -5.57 -5.86
C ILE A 97 -5.89 -5.09 -4.56
N THR A 98 -6.31 -5.71 -3.47
CA THR A 98 -5.71 -5.50 -2.14
C THR A 98 -4.91 -6.73 -1.75
N ASN A 99 -3.71 -6.52 -1.22
CA ASN A 99 -2.87 -7.55 -0.62
C ASN A 99 -2.45 -7.14 0.80
N GLU A 100 -1.54 -7.89 1.41
CA GLU A 100 -1.06 -7.64 2.78
C GLU A 100 -0.30 -6.32 2.97
N TYR A 101 0.15 -5.67 1.89
CA TYR A 101 0.87 -4.40 1.94
C TYR A 101 -0.02 -3.20 1.65
N GLY A 102 -1.10 -3.36 0.88
CA GLY A 102 -1.95 -2.25 0.48
C GLY A 102 -2.82 -2.54 -0.73
N THR A 103 -3.31 -1.47 -1.34
CA THR A 103 -4.29 -1.54 -2.44
C THR A 103 -3.73 -0.93 -3.72
N PHE A 104 -3.80 -1.70 -4.79
CA PHE A 104 -3.54 -1.27 -6.17
C PHE A 104 -4.85 -0.89 -6.85
N THR A 105 -4.86 0.22 -7.60
CA THR A 105 -5.98 0.60 -8.48
C THR A 105 -5.48 0.94 -9.87
N ILE A 106 -6.29 0.70 -10.91
CA ILE A 106 -5.99 1.09 -12.29
C ILE A 106 -7.25 1.59 -12.98
N ASP A 107 -7.12 2.69 -13.73
CA ASP A 107 -8.18 3.15 -14.62
C ASP A 107 -8.14 2.34 -15.93
N PRO A 108 -9.22 1.61 -16.26
CA PRO A 108 -9.23 0.70 -17.41
C PRO A 108 -9.16 1.40 -18.78
N LYS A 109 -9.37 2.72 -18.84
CA LYS A 109 -9.34 3.48 -20.09
C LYS A 109 -8.04 4.25 -20.30
N THR A 110 -7.51 4.81 -19.21
CA THR A 110 -6.33 5.67 -19.27
C THR A 110 -5.04 4.94 -18.92
N GLY A 111 -5.13 3.78 -18.27
CA GLY A 111 -3.98 3.05 -17.77
C GLY A 111 -3.33 3.69 -16.54
N ALA A 112 -3.90 4.77 -15.99
CA ALA A 112 -3.40 5.38 -14.77
C ALA A 112 -3.57 4.42 -13.59
N TYR A 113 -2.48 4.10 -12.90
CA TYR A 113 -2.49 3.19 -11.77
C TYR A 113 -1.90 3.82 -10.53
N THR A 114 -2.37 3.36 -9.35
CA THR A 114 -1.85 3.79 -8.06
C THR A 114 -1.64 2.60 -7.13
N PHE A 115 -0.76 2.79 -6.16
CA PHE A 115 -0.61 1.94 -4.99
C PHE A 115 -0.74 2.80 -3.72
N THR A 116 -1.59 2.37 -2.80
CA THR A 116 -1.77 3.00 -1.48
C THR A 116 -1.35 1.99 -0.41
N LEU A 117 -0.34 2.35 0.38
CA LEU A 117 0.16 1.51 1.47
C LEU A 117 -0.89 1.42 2.60
N ASP A 118 -1.10 0.23 3.16
CA ASP A 118 -1.93 0.04 4.36
C ASP A 118 -1.06 0.08 5.61
N ASN A 119 -0.92 1.27 6.18
CA ASN A 119 -0.16 1.49 7.42
C ASN A 119 -0.79 0.85 8.67
N THR A 120 -1.96 0.20 8.54
CA THR A 120 -2.60 -0.55 9.63
C THR A 120 -2.39 -2.06 9.50
N SER A 121 -1.87 -2.52 8.37
CA SER A 121 -1.54 -3.92 8.13
C SER A 121 -0.45 -4.40 9.09
N GLU A 122 -0.65 -5.56 9.68
CA GLU A 122 0.36 -6.17 10.56
C GLU A 122 1.67 -6.48 9.81
N THR A 123 1.62 -6.77 8.51
CA THR A 123 2.80 -6.98 7.67
C THR A 123 3.60 -5.69 7.52
N VAL A 124 2.93 -4.56 7.32
CA VAL A 124 3.58 -3.24 7.20
C VAL A 124 4.16 -2.81 8.55
N LEU A 125 3.38 -2.88 9.63
CA LEU A 125 3.82 -2.52 10.99
C LEU A 125 5.01 -3.34 11.51
N LYS A 126 5.29 -4.51 10.93
CA LYS A 126 6.46 -5.36 11.27
C LYS A 126 7.71 -5.05 10.46
N MET A 127 7.67 -4.09 9.58
CA MET A 127 8.82 -3.77 8.75
C MET A 127 9.95 -3.17 9.58
N ALA A 128 11.14 -3.75 9.47
CA ALA A 128 12.31 -3.21 10.17
C ALA A 128 12.77 -1.88 9.56
N ALA A 129 13.13 -0.93 10.41
CA ALA A 129 13.56 0.40 9.99
C ALA A 129 14.73 0.36 8.99
N GLY A 130 14.58 1.08 7.87
CA GLY A 130 15.57 1.18 6.80
C GLY A 130 15.72 -0.06 5.93
N ARG A 131 14.93 -1.11 6.14
CA ARG A 131 14.89 -2.29 5.29
C ARG A 131 13.95 -2.07 4.11
N LEU A 132 14.32 -2.59 2.94
CA LEU A 132 13.49 -2.57 1.74
C LEU A 132 12.71 -3.88 1.62
N TYR A 133 11.43 -3.75 1.35
CA TYR A 133 10.48 -4.81 1.03
C TYR A 133 9.94 -4.57 -0.37
N GLU A 134 9.37 -5.59 -0.98
CA GLU A 134 8.85 -5.53 -2.35
C GLU A 134 7.49 -6.19 -2.43
N THR A 135 6.58 -5.57 -3.16
CA THR A 135 5.32 -6.18 -3.59
C THR A 135 5.14 -5.96 -5.08
N SER A 136 4.45 -6.88 -5.74
CA SER A 136 4.24 -6.76 -7.18
C SER A 136 2.87 -7.28 -7.61
N ILE A 137 2.45 -6.83 -8.81
CA ILE A 137 1.21 -7.25 -9.46
C ILE A 137 1.39 -7.24 -10.97
N ASN A 138 0.66 -8.10 -11.69
CA ASN A 138 0.64 -8.06 -13.15
C ASN A 138 -0.34 -6.99 -13.64
N VAL A 139 0.12 -6.15 -14.57
CA VAL A 139 -0.69 -5.22 -15.36
C VAL A 139 -0.82 -5.78 -16.76
N THR A 140 -2.03 -5.79 -17.29
CA THR A 140 -2.35 -6.30 -18.63
C THR A 140 -3.00 -5.21 -19.45
N VAL A 141 -2.56 -5.05 -20.70
CA VAL A 141 -3.25 -4.29 -21.74
C VAL A 141 -3.93 -5.28 -22.69
N THR A 142 -5.14 -4.97 -23.13
CA THR A 142 -5.94 -5.82 -24.02
C THR A 142 -6.54 -4.97 -25.12
N ASP A 143 -6.47 -5.45 -26.37
CA ASP A 143 -7.09 -4.85 -27.56
C ASP A 143 -8.59 -5.20 -27.69
N THR A 144 -9.22 -4.75 -28.77
CA THR A 144 -10.65 -5.01 -29.04
C THR A 144 -10.94 -6.45 -29.51
N SER A 145 -9.91 -7.19 -29.89
CA SER A 145 -10.01 -8.59 -30.32
C SER A 145 -9.81 -9.58 -29.17
N GLY A 146 -9.21 -9.12 -28.07
CA GLY A 146 -8.90 -9.91 -26.88
C GLY A 146 -7.43 -10.38 -26.82
N LEU A 147 -6.56 -9.93 -27.76
CA LEU A 147 -5.12 -10.13 -27.64
C LEU A 147 -4.57 -9.22 -26.54
N SER A 148 -3.52 -9.65 -25.86
CA SER A 148 -3.03 -8.92 -24.68
C SER A 148 -1.54 -9.08 -24.45
N ASP A 149 -0.93 -8.05 -23.81
CA ASP A 149 0.42 -8.10 -23.24
C ASP A 149 0.35 -7.80 -21.75
N THR A 150 1.22 -8.45 -20.98
CA THR A 150 1.24 -8.36 -19.51
C THR A 150 2.65 -8.10 -19.01
N LYS A 151 2.78 -7.14 -18.08
CA LYS A 151 4.04 -6.84 -17.40
C LYS A 151 3.83 -6.75 -15.88
N GLU A 152 4.89 -7.05 -15.15
CA GLU A 152 4.94 -6.94 -13.71
C GLU A 152 5.19 -5.50 -13.27
N LEU A 153 4.28 -4.96 -12.45
CA LEU A 153 4.43 -3.70 -11.74
C LEU A 153 5.00 -3.99 -10.36
N VAL A 154 6.14 -3.39 -10.04
CA VAL A 154 6.84 -3.56 -8.77
C VAL A 154 6.75 -2.30 -7.94
N VAL A 155 6.52 -2.48 -6.63
CA VAL A 155 6.53 -1.42 -5.63
C VAL A 155 7.54 -1.76 -4.54
N ASN A 156 8.49 -0.88 -4.32
CA ASN A 156 9.43 -0.93 -3.21
C ASN A 156 8.86 -0.20 -2.00
N ILE A 157 8.96 -0.79 -0.82
CA ILE A 157 8.47 -0.25 0.45
C ILE A 157 9.66 -0.16 1.40
N GLU A 158 9.98 1.04 1.90
CA GLU A 158 11.00 1.23 2.93
C GLU A 158 10.33 1.21 4.31
N GLY A 159 10.74 0.28 5.17
CA GLY A 159 10.29 0.22 6.57
C GLY A 159 10.82 1.39 7.39
N THR A 160 10.05 1.84 8.37
CA THR A 160 10.42 2.86 9.34
C THR A 160 10.22 2.33 10.76
N ASN A 161 10.82 2.98 11.73
CA ASN A 161 10.61 2.62 13.13
C ASN A 161 9.21 3.02 13.59
N THR A 162 8.43 2.05 14.00
CA THR A 162 7.12 2.24 14.63
C THR A 162 7.29 2.32 16.15
N ALA A 163 6.64 3.30 16.78
CA ALA A 163 6.71 3.41 18.24
C ALA A 163 5.96 2.26 18.93
N PRO A 164 6.47 1.73 20.06
CA PRO A 164 5.79 0.70 20.81
C PRO A 164 4.41 1.17 21.29
N VAL A 165 3.44 0.26 21.31
CA VAL A 165 2.07 0.52 21.73
C VAL A 165 1.80 -0.09 23.10
N ILE A 166 1.34 0.72 24.06
CA ILE A 166 0.88 0.22 25.37
C ILE A 166 -0.39 -0.63 25.16
N THR A 167 -0.35 -1.88 25.62
CA THR A 167 -1.42 -2.87 25.43
C THR A 167 -2.22 -3.14 26.70
N SER A 168 -1.80 -2.59 27.86
CA SER A 168 -2.52 -2.68 29.13
C SER A 168 -3.37 -1.44 29.37
N GLY A 169 -4.60 -1.61 29.84
CA GLY A 169 -5.53 -0.53 30.13
C GLY A 169 -6.39 -0.12 28.92
N GLU A 170 -7.58 0.41 29.18
CA GLU A 170 -8.40 1.05 28.15
C GLU A 170 -7.96 2.50 27.94
N HIS A 171 -7.74 2.91 26.68
CA HIS A 171 -7.35 4.27 26.32
C HIS A 171 -6.08 4.81 27.00
N GLY A 172 -5.11 3.94 27.33
CA GLY A 172 -3.87 4.33 28.00
C GLY A 172 -4.01 4.71 29.46
N VAL A 173 -5.17 4.46 30.07
CA VAL A 173 -5.38 4.65 31.52
C VAL A 173 -5.34 3.31 32.23
N ILE A 174 -4.40 3.17 33.16
CA ILE A 174 -4.31 1.99 34.03
C ILE A 174 -4.91 2.36 35.39
N ILE A 175 -6.02 1.74 35.71
CA ILE A 175 -6.60 1.89 37.05
C ILE A 175 -5.95 0.84 37.96
N ALA A 176 -5.06 1.31 38.84
CA ALA A 176 -4.44 0.45 39.84
C ALA A 176 -5.46 0.11 40.90
N ASN A 177 -6.03 -1.09 40.76
CA ASN A 177 -6.86 -1.81 41.74
C ASN A 177 -8.28 -1.32 42.03
N PRO A 178 -9.23 -2.25 42.11
CA PRO A 178 -10.63 -1.95 42.47
C PRO A 178 -10.86 -1.57 43.94
N ALA A 179 -9.90 -1.76 44.82
CA ALA A 179 -10.07 -1.40 46.25
C ALA A 179 -9.31 -0.12 46.62
N PRO A 180 -9.97 0.93 47.12
CA PRO A 180 -9.30 2.15 47.55
C PRO A 180 -8.31 1.85 48.68
N LEU A 181 -7.13 2.50 48.62
CA LEU A 181 -6.22 2.51 49.76
C LEU A 181 -6.87 3.31 50.91
N VAL A 182 -6.95 2.73 52.08
CA VAL A 182 -7.62 3.35 53.20
C VAL A 182 -6.55 3.94 54.14
N GLU A 183 -6.76 5.18 54.56
CA GLU A 183 -5.85 5.99 55.38
C GLU A 183 -5.36 5.22 56.62
N ASP A 184 -6.24 4.56 57.35
CA ASP A 184 -5.92 3.72 58.50
C ASP A 184 -5.89 2.23 58.21
N GLY A 185 -6.02 1.85 56.93
CA GLY A 185 -6.01 0.46 56.50
C GLY A 185 -4.63 -0.19 56.59
N GLY A 186 -4.62 -1.53 56.59
CA GLY A 186 -3.37 -2.32 56.65
C GLY A 186 -2.54 -2.24 55.34
N VAL A 187 -3.18 -1.97 54.21
CA VAL A 187 -2.53 -1.93 52.89
C VAL A 187 -1.88 -0.58 52.64
N SER A 188 -0.56 -0.59 52.43
CA SER A 188 0.21 0.62 52.15
C SER A 188 0.84 0.61 50.76
N LYS A 189 0.66 -0.44 49.98
CA LYS A 189 1.21 -0.60 48.64
C LYS A 189 0.21 -1.23 47.69
N VAL A 190 0.21 -0.77 46.45
CA VAL A 190 -0.49 -1.39 45.32
C VAL A 190 0.54 -1.66 44.21
N THR A 191 0.43 -2.81 43.60
CA THR A 191 1.31 -3.20 42.50
C THR A 191 0.49 -3.59 41.29
N GLY A 192 1.07 -3.44 40.10
CA GLY A 192 0.51 -3.89 38.85
C GLY A 192 1.57 -3.91 37.76
N GLN A 193 1.15 -4.12 36.52
CA GLN A 193 2.04 -4.17 35.39
C GLN A 193 1.46 -3.41 34.22
N VAL A 194 2.29 -2.60 33.58
CA VAL A 194 2.07 -2.02 32.23
C VAL A 194 2.65 -2.98 31.23
N THR A 195 1.91 -3.29 30.17
CA THR A 195 2.40 -4.08 29.05
C THR A 195 2.41 -3.22 27.79
N ALA A 196 3.39 -3.45 26.93
CA ALA A 196 3.49 -2.82 25.62
C ALA A 196 3.89 -3.86 24.56
N ARG A 197 3.57 -3.58 23.32
CA ARG A 197 3.97 -4.36 22.16
C ARG A 197 4.84 -3.51 21.25
N GLU A 198 5.96 -4.08 20.83
CA GLU A 198 6.76 -3.62 19.71
C GLU A 198 6.36 -4.40 18.47
N TYR A 199 6.26 -3.72 17.34
CA TYR A 199 5.85 -4.33 16.08
C TYR A 199 7.04 -4.61 15.16
N ASP A 200 8.07 -3.74 15.15
CA ASP A 200 9.18 -3.84 14.21
C ASP A 200 9.97 -5.14 14.38
N GLU A 201 10.23 -5.81 13.26
CA GLU A 201 10.99 -7.05 13.27
C GLU A 201 12.41 -6.83 13.82
N GLY A 202 12.73 -7.54 14.90
CA GLY A 202 14.05 -7.47 15.54
C GLY A 202 14.18 -6.38 16.59
N ASP A 203 13.15 -5.56 16.83
CA ASP A 203 13.11 -4.58 17.91
C ASP A 203 12.36 -5.12 19.15
N HIS A 204 12.44 -4.41 20.27
CA HIS A 204 11.80 -4.79 21.54
C HIS A 204 11.66 -3.58 22.47
N VAL A 205 10.68 -3.64 23.35
CA VAL A 205 10.52 -2.65 24.40
C VAL A 205 11.70 -2.72 25.38
N VAL A 206 12.46 -1.66 25.47
CA VAL A 206 13.70 -1.62 26.29
C VAL A 206 13.48 -1.13 27.72
N ALA A 207 12.46 -0.29 27.94
CA ALA A 207 12.16 0.24 29.27
C ALA A 207 10.76 0.85 29.36
N PHE A 208 10.25 0.89 30.59
CA PHE A 208 9.09 1.69 30.99
C PHE A 208 9.56 2.78 31.92
N LYS A 209 9.10 4.01 31.74
CA LYS A 209 9.48 5.19 32.52
C LYS A 209 8.27 6.11 32.69
N PHE A 210 8.28 6.90 33.73
CA PHE A 210 7.39 8.05 33.86
C PHE A 210 8.01 9.30 33.21
N VAL A 211 7.16 10.24 32.83
CA VAL A 211 7.57 11.58 32.41
C VAL A 211 7.30 12.55 33.54
N ASN A 212 8.32 13.23 34.05
CA ASN A 212 8.14 14.25 35.09
C ASN A 212 7.68 15.60 34.50
N ASP A 213 7.39 16.58 35.36
CA ASP A 213 6.95 17.91 34.98
C ASP A 213 7.97 18.70 34.11
N LYS A 214 9.20 18.25 34.04
CA LYS A 214 10.27 18.81 33.19
C LYS A 214 10.40 18.09 31.85
N GLY A 215 9.59 17.06 31.60
CA GLY A 215 9.70 16.20 30.42
C GLY A 215 10.84 15.16 30.49
N GLU A 216 11.41 14.91 31.64
CA GLU A 216 12.49 13.95 31.84
C GLU A 216 11.92 12.54 32.17
N LEU A 217 12.57 11.49 31.64
CA LEU A 217 12.21 10.10 31.90
C LEU A 217 12.79 9.67 33.27
N VAL A 218 11.89 9.22 34.16
CA VAL A 218 12.25 8.85 35.53
C VAL A 218 11.65 7.50 35.93
N ASP A 219 12.26 6.81 36.89
CA ASP A 219 11.77 5.52 37.40
C ASP A 219 10.69 5.69 38.48
N SER A 220 10.55 6.89 39.05
CA SER A 220 9.56 7.15 40.08
C SER A 220 9.06 8.60 40.05
N LEU A 221 7.81 8.76 40.48
CA LEU A 221 7.19 10.06 40.71
C LEU A 221 6.61 10.10 42.13
N THR A 222 6.74 11.26 42.77
CA THR A 222 6.09 11.50 44.07
C THR A 222 4.91 12.42 43.87
N GLY A 223 3.73 11.94 44.17
CA GLY A 223 2.49 12.68 44.20
C GLY A 223 2.16 13.26 45.57
N LYS A 224 0.93 13.72 45.76
CA LYS A 224 0.45 14.29 47.01
C LYS A 224 0.29 13.23 48.10
N TYR A 225 -0.19 12.05 47.73
CA TYR A 225 -0.57 10.99 48.69
C TYR A 225 0.38 9.81 48.68
N GLY A 226 1.34 9.74 47.76
CA GLY A 226 2.27 8.63 47.68
C GLY A 226 3.33 8.75 46.61
N THR A 227 4.08 7.68 46.46
CA THR A 227 5.11 7.57 45.43
C THR A 227 4.84 6.36 44.57
N ILE A 228 4.87 6.52 43.24
CA ILE A 228 4.83 5.42 42.29
C ILE A 228 6.23 5.19 41.75
N SER A 229 6.62 3.93 41.58
CA SER A 229 7.83 3.52 40.87
C SER A 229 7.52 2.47 39.82
N ILE A 230 8.29 2.41 38.75
CA ILE A 230 8.18 1.44 37.67
C ILE A 230 9.55 0.84 37.37
N ASP A 231 9.60 -0.46 37.09
CA ASP A 231 10.82 -1.10 36.62
C ASP A 231 10.88 -1.24 35.09
N LYS A 232 12.01 -1.72 34.57
CA LYS A 232 12.23 -1.91 33.15
C LYS A 232 11.24 -2.88 32.47
N ASP A 233 10.62 -3.76 33.24
CA ASP A 233 9.68 -4.79 32.78
C ASP A 233 8.21 -4.33 32.92
N GLY A 234 7.99 -3.05 33.26
CA GLY A 234 6.67 -2.46 33.39
C GLY A 234 5.96 -2.75 34.71
N ASN A 235 6.61 -3.43 35.67
CA ASN A 235 6.01 -3.64 37.00
C ASN A 235 6.05 -2.33 37.78
N TYR A 236 4.90 -1.85 38.21
CA TYR A 236 4.81 -0.65 39.03
C TYR A 236 4.39 -0.95 40.44
N THR A 237 4.86 -0.10 41.34
CA THR A 237 4.49 -0.11 42.76
C THR A 237 4.12 1.30 43.20
N TYR A 238 2.90 1.49 43.64
CA TYR A 238 2.49 2.70 44.33
C TYR A 238 2.58 2.47 45.85
N THR A 239 3.33 3.32 46.54
CA THR A 239 3.48 3.30 47.99
C THR A 239 2.74 4.50 48.59
N PHE A 240 1.70 4.22 49.34
CA PHE A 240 0.83 5.22 49.93
C PHE A 240 1.48 5.85 51.16
N ASN A 241 1.45 7.18 51.25
CA ASN A 241 1.89 7.93 52.42
C ASN A 241 0.69 8.26 53.30
N LYS A 242 0.41 7.45 54.29
CA LYS A 242 -0.72 7.60 55.19
C LYS A 242 -0.76 8.97 55.89
N GLY A 243 0.41 9.55 56.22
CA GLY A 243 0.49 10.84 56.88
C GLY A 243 -0.04 12.01 56.02
N GLN A 244 0.01 11.88 54.69
CA GLN A 244 -0.51 12.90 53.77
C GLN A 244 -2.02 12.81 53.54
N ALA A 245 -2.65 11.69 53.91
CA ALA A 245 -4.08 11.46 53.72
C ALA A 245 -4.94 11.79 54.94
N GLN A 246 -4.34 12.08 56.08
CA GLN A 246 -5.00 12.30 57.37
C GLN A 246 -6.04 13.47 57.37
N HIS A 247 -6.14 14.25 56.31
CA HIS A 247 -7.13 15.30 56.15
C HIS A 247 -8.37 14.90 55.38
N LEU A 248 -8.40 13.63 54.85
CA LEU A 248 -9.56 13.15 54.11
C LEU A 248 -10.69 12.82 55.15
N GLY A 249 -11.89 13.32 54.86
CA GLY A 249 -13.08 13.01 55.69
C GLY A 249 -13.55 11.57 55.44
N ALA A 250 -14.34 11.06 56.41
CA ALA A 250 -14.90 9.71 56.27
C ALA A 250 -15.74 9.57 55.00
N GLY A 251 -15.34 8.65 54.13
CA GLY A 251 -15.94 8.41 52.80
C GLY A 251 -15.47 9.35 51.68
N GLU A 252 -14.54 10.25 51.96
CA GLU A 252 -13.90 11.09 50.95
C GLU A 252 -12.85 10.26 50.14
N MET A 253 -12.82 10.45 48.85
CA MET A 253 -11.88 9.79 47.95
C MET A 253 -11.02 10.84 47.25
N ALA A 254 -9.74 10.55 47.09
CA ALA A 254 -8.81 11.32 46.27
C ALA A 254 -8.16 10.42 45.23
N ALA A 255 -7.90 10.96 44.05
CA ALA A 255 -7.20 10.27 42.97
C ALA A 255 -5.90 11.02 42.62
N GLU A 256 -4.89 10.29 42.26
CA GLU A 256 -3.65 10.81 41.68
C GLU A 256 -3.46 10.26 40.27
N HIS A 257 -2.92 11.09 39.40
CA HIS A 257 -2.57 10.72 38.04
C HIS A 257 -1.07 10.95 37.85
N PHE A 258 -0.43 9.98 37.20
CA PHE A 258 0.99 10.00 36.87
C PHE A 258 1.14 9.71 35.36
N ASN A 259 1.97 10.48 34.64
CA ASN A 259 2.22 10.33 33.21
C ASN A 259 3.55 9.64 32.94
#